data_edd0d14a096f8ae847d0f82939695425
#
_entry.id   edd0d14a096f8ae847d0f82939695425
#
_cell.length_a   1.000
_cell.length_b   1.000
_cell.length_c   1.000
_cell.angle_alpha   90.00
_cell.angle_beta   90.00
_cell.angle_gamma   90.00
#
_symmetry.space_group_name_H-M   'P 1'
#
loop_
_entity.id
_entity.type
_entity.pdbx_description
1 polymer ?
#
loop_
_entity_poly.entity_id
_entity_poly.type
_entity_poly.pdbx_seq_one_letter_code
_entity_poly.pdbx_strand_id
1 'polypeptide(L)'
;MDGRLFSILLIAVLLGPMQATLAQEERPPAPQVIEPEVERRDINRARIDTENFELGGYAGIMSVEDFGTNAVYGARLAYHITESFFIEANYGMTTTDKTSFERLSGGAELLSDSERDLTYYNAVLGYNLFPGEVFLGGSRAMDSSLYLVAGAGSTDFGGDDEFTMVFGFGYRVLPTDSLAFHLNVRDHIFESDLLGQDDTYHNIEAILGLTFFF
;
A
#
# COMPACT_ATOMS: atom_id res chain seq x y z
N MET A 1 17.32 -31.32 -40.68
CA MET A 1 16.19 -30.44 -41.09
C MET A 1 16.75 -29.02 -41.20
N ASP A 2 16.74 -28.54 -42.34
CA ASP A 2 17.80 -27.69 -42.92
C ASP A 2 17.61 -26.22 -42.61
N GLY A 3 18.65 -25.58 -42.02
CA GLY A 3 18.71 -24.16 -41.71
C GLY A 3 18.62 -23.18 -42.90
N ARG A 4 18.38 -23.72 -44.09
CA ARG A 4 18.22 -22.95 -45.35
C ARG A 4 16.81 -22.35 -45.49
N LEU A 5 15.79 -22.94 -44.87
CA LEU A 5 14.42 -22.42 -44.91
C LEU A 5 14.22 -21.21 -44.01
N PHE A 6 14.97 -21.11 -42.92
CA PHE A 6 14.89 -19.95 -42.01
C PHE A 6 15.52 -18.69 -42.60
N SER A 7 16.60 -18.85 -43.39
CA SER A 7 17.24 -17.72 -44.05
C SER A 7 16.41 -17.12 -45.21
N ILE A 8 15.63 -17.93 -45.90
CA ILE A 8 14.73 -17.47 -46.98
C ILE A 8 13.53 -16.71 -46.40
N LEU A 9 13.04 -17.12 -45.21
CA LEU A 9 11.91 -16.43 -44.55
C LEU A 9 12.31 -15.05 -44.01
N LEU A 10 13.58 -14.88 -43.56
CA LEU A 10 14.08 -13.60 -43.05
C LEU A 10 14.31 -12.57 -44.17
N ILE A 11 14.69 -13.01 -45.37
CA ILE A 11 14.88 -12.15 -46.53
C ILE A 11 13.55 -11.69 -47.13
N ALA A 12 12.50 -12.52 -47.06
CA ALA A 12 11.18 -12.15 -47.52
C ALA A 12 10.49 -11.06 -46.70
N VAL A 13 10.86 -10.92 -45.40
CA VAL A 13 10.31 -9.86 -44.52
C VAL A 13 10.98 -8.49 -44.78
N LEU A 14 12.21 -8.48 -45.34
CA LEU A 14 12.96 -7.23 -45.65
C LEU A 14 12.62 -6.63 -47.03
N LEU A 15 11.90 -7.32 -47.91
CA LEU A 15 11.44 -6.87 -49.22
C LEU A 15 9.93 -6.58 -49.24
N GLY A 16 9.41 -6.02 -48.16
CA GLY A 16 8.04 -5.48 -48.17
C GLY A 16 7.90 -4.40 -49.26
N PRO A 17 6.76 -4.36 -50.00
CA PRO A 17 6.57 -3.40 -51.06
C PRO A 17 6.68 -1.97 -50.51
N MET A 18 7.61 -1.22 -51.08
CA MET A 18 7.74 0.21 -50.88
C MET A 18 6.49 0.86 -51.52
N GLN A 19 5.46 1.04 -50.71
CA GLN A 19 4.25 1.75 -51.15
C GLN A 19 4.65 3.22 -51.32
N ALA A 20 4.57 3.67 -52.57
CA ALA A 20 4.69 5.06 -52.88
C ALA A 20 3.63 5.85 -52.10
N THR A 21 4.10 6.68 -51.20
CA THR A 21 3.25 7.65 -50.49
C THR A 21 2.76 8.65 -51.54
N LEU A 22 1.55 8.44 -52.05
CA LEU A 22 0.85 9.47 -52.81
C LEU A 22 0.65 10.63 -51.85
N ALA A 23 1.22 11.78 -52.19
CA ALA A 23 1.00 13.01 -51.47
C ALA A 23 -0.51 13.23 -51.29
N GLN A 24 -0.98 13.08 -50.07
CA GLN A 24 -2.34 13.41 -49.70
C GLN A 24 -2.40 14.94 -49.72
N GLU A 25 -3.08 15.51 -50.73
CA GLU A 25 -3.40 16.93 -50.72
C GLU A 25 -4.04 17.30 -49.38
N GLU A 26 -3.37 18.11 -48.60
CA GLU A 26 -3.91 18.69 -47.38
C GLU A 26 -5.17 19.47 -47.71
N ARG A 27 -6.33 18.82 -47.52
CA ARG A 27 -7.57 19.58 -47.48
C ARG A 27 -7.50 20.55 -46.30
N PRO A 28 -7.76 21.83 -46.56
CA PRO A 28 -7.84 22.78 -45.44
C PRO A 28 -8.83 22.26 -44.41
N PRO A 29 -8.54 22.35 -43.10
CA PRO A 29 -9.42 21.90 -42.06
C PRO A 29 -10.80 22.57 -42.26
N ALA A 30 -11.84 21.74 -42.28
CA ALA A 30 -13.22 22.26 -42.35
C ALA A 30 -13.42 23.28 -41.23
N PRO A 31 -14.06 24.46 -41.50
CA PRO A 31 -14.29 25.42 -40.44
C PRO A 31 -15.08 24.75 -39.33
N GLN A 32 -14.60 24.88 -38.11
CA GLN A 32 -15.32 24.36 -36.93
C GLN A 32 -16.67 25.07 -36.82
N VAL A 33 -17.75 24.33 -37.01
CA VAL A 33 -19.12 24.84 -37.01
C VAL A 33 -19.62 25.16 -35.59
N ILE A 34 -18.91 24.70 -34.58
CA ILE A 34 -19.24 24.95 -33.16
C ILE A 34 -17.93 25.25 -32.43
N GLU A 35 -17.75 26.49 -32.01
CA GLU A 35 -16.80 26.86 -30.95
C GLU A 35 -17.52 26.65 -29.62
N PRO A 36 -17.26 25.57 -28.87
CA PRO A 36 -17.85 25.45 -27.56
C PRO A 36 -17.18 26.49 -26.64
N GLU A 37 -17.94 27.53 -26.28
CA GLU A 37 -17.60 28.40 -25.13
C GLU A 37 -17.70 27.58 -23.85
N VAL A 38 -16.79 26.64 -23.67
CA VAL A 38 -16.63 25.94 -22.40
C VAL A 38 -15.70 26.80 -21.59
N GLU A 39 -16.23 27.52 -20.60
CA GLU A 39 -15.41 28.08 -19.53
C GLU A 39 -14.51 26.97 -19.00
N ARG A 40 -13.20 27.09 -19.21
CA ARG A 40 -12.23 26.20 -18.61
C ARG A 40 -12.38 26.31 -17.12
N ARG A 41 -12.96 25.28 -16.50
CA ARG A 41 -12.90 25.13 -15.06
C ARG A 41 -11.43 25.00 -14.68
N ASP A 42 -10.92 25.98 -13.96
CA ASP A 42 -9.65 25.81 -13.26
C ASP A 42 -9.87 24.77 -12.16
N ILE A 43 -9.49 23.54 -12.47
CA ILE A 43 -9.44 22.47 -11.47
C ILE A 43 -8.16 22.74 -10.70
N ASN A 44 -8.30 23.30 -9.50
CA ASN A 44 -7.22 23.31 -8.54
C ASN A 44 -6.93 21.86 -8.17
N ARG A 45 -5.90 21.29 -8.78
CA ARG A 45 -5.34 20.01 -8.34
C ARG A 45 -4.59 20.29 -7.05
N ALA A 46 -4.90 19.52 -6.02
CA ALA A 46 -4.08 19.47 -4.82
C ALA A 46 -2.66 19.14 -5.25
N ARG A 47 -1.72 20.06 -5.02
CA ARG A 47 -0.31 19.85 -5.35
C ARG A 47 0.36 19.30 -4.10
N ILE A 48 0.72 18.01 -4.12
CA ILE A 48 1.61 17.39 -3.12
C ILE A 48 3.08 17.86 -3.35
N ASP A 49 3.28 18.95 -4.05
CA ASP A 49 4.58 19.35 -4.62
C ASP A 49 5.58 19.92 -3.58
N THR A 50 5.20 20.13 -2.32
CA THR A 50 6.07 20.75 -1.32
C THR A 50 6.13 20.04 0.02
N GLU A 51 5.23 19.13 0.32
CA GLU A 51 5.08 18.47 1.62
C GLU A 51 5.41 17.00 1.50
N ASN A 52 6.69 16.66 1.76
CA ASN A 52 7.20 15.29 1.60
C ASN A 52 7.04 14.43 2.85
N PHE A 53 6.78 15.05 4.00
CA PHE A 53 6.62 14.35 5.26
C PHE A 53 5.15 14.17 5.62
N GLU A 54 4.83 12.98 6.11
CA GLU A 54 3.49 12.58 6.55
C GLU A 54 3.59 12.01 7.96
N LEU A 55 2.87 12.58 8.92
CA LEU A 55 2.83 12.12 10.31
C LEU A 55 1.39 11.92 10.77
N GLY A 56 1.13 10.86 11.48
CA GLY A 56 -0.19 10.63 12.07
C GLY A 56 -0.29 9.41 12.95
N GLY A 57 -1.53 9.07 13.27
CA GLY A 57 -1.88 7.92 14.07
C GLY A 57 -2.84 7.00 13.34
N TYR A 58 -2.96 5.81 13.88
CA TYR A 58 -3.92 4.82 13.40
C TYR A 58 -4.50 4.01 14.55
N ALA A 59 -5.66 3.43 14.28
CA ALA A 59 -6.31 2.47 15.16
C ALA A 59 -7.07 1.43 14.33
N GLY A 60 -7.22 0.24 14.86
CA GLY A 60 -7.92 -0.84 14.18
C GLY A 60 -7.94 -2.12 14.98
N ILE A 61 -7.83 -3.23 14.30
CA ILE A 61 -7.79 -4.57 14.88
C ILE A 61 -6.57 -5.33 14.34
N MET A 62 -5.98 -6.13 15.19
CA MET A 62 -4.92 -7.06 14.85
C MET A 62 -5.31 -8.46 15.31
N SER A 63 -5.28 -9.40 14.39
CA SER A 63 -5.46 -10.82 14.66
C SER A 63 -4.10 -11.45 14.83
N VAL A 64 -3.74 -11.72 16.07
CA VAL A 64 -2.50 -12.45 16.39
C VAL A 64 -2.84 -13.92 16.38
N GLU A 65 -2.09 -14.69 15.56
CA GLU A 65 -2.33 -16.12 15.39
C GLU A 65 -2.27 -16.84 16.73
N ASP A 66 -3.26 -17.69 17.02
CA ASP A 66 -3.50 -18.39 18.29
C ASP A 66 -3.86 -17.51 19.49
N PHE A 67 -3.63 -16.20 19.47
CA PHE A 67 -3.84 -15.27 20.59
C PHE A 67 -5.02 -14.32 20.41
N GLY A 68 -5.85 -14.54 19.38
CA GLY A 68 -7.11 -13.84 19.17
C GLY A 68 -6.99 -12.54 18.39
N THR A 69 -8.10 -11.76 18.38
CA THR A 69 -8.18 -10.50 17.64
C THR A 69 -8.51 -9.36 18.59
N ASN A 70 -7.62 -8.37 18.65
CA ASN A 70 -7.70 -7.28 19.61
C ASN A 70 -7.52 -5.92 18.94
N ALA A 71 -7.86 -4.86 19.69
CA ALA A 71 -7.65 -3.50 19.22
C ALA A 71 -6.17 -3.18 19.14
N VAL A 72 -5.75 -2.59 18.03
CA VAL A 72 -4.40 -2.08 17.80
C VAL A 72 -4.45 -0.58 17.58
N TYR A 73 -3.44 0.12 18.07
CA TYR A 73 -3.25 1.55 17.83
C TYR A 73 -1.77 1.89 17.76
N GLY A 74 -1.46 2.96 17.02
CA GLY A 74 -0.07 3.33 16.82
C GLY A 74 0.10 4.67 16.12
N ALA A 75 1.36 4.95 15.82
CA ALA A 75 1.80 6.12 15.10
C ALA A 75 2.57 5.74 13.84
N ARG A 76 2.50 6.60 12.83
CA ARG A 76 3.23 6.44 11.57
C ARG A 76 3.89 7.74 11.16
N LEU A 77 5.08 7.62 10.59
CA LEU A 77 5.82 8.68 9.94
C LEU A 77 6.23 8.20 8.56
N ALA A 78 5.88 8.94 7.52
CA ALA A 78 6.29 8.60 6.17
C ALA A 78 7.04 9.76 5.51
N TYR A 79 7.94 9.42 4.59
CA TYR A 79 8.64 10.34 3.72
C TYR A 79 8.43 9.93 2.27
N HIS A 80 7.83 10.82 1.49
CA HIS A 80 7.55 10.63 0.07
C HIS A 80 8.78 11.00 -0.76
N ILE A 81 9.47 9.98 -1.29
CA ILE A 81 10.68 10.15 -2.11
C ILE A 81 10.30 10.66 -3.50
N THR A 82 9.22 10.14 -4.03
CA THR A 82 8.61 10.51 -5.31
C THR A 82 7.09 10.36 -5.20
N GLU A 83 6.35 10.76 -6.22
CA GLU A 83 4.90 10.51 -6.30
C GLU A 83 4.54 9.01 -6.19
N SER A 84 5.45 8.13 -6.62
CA SER A 84 5.22 6.68 -6.64
C SER A 84 5.81 5.95 -5.43
N PHE A 85 6.88 6.45 -4.81
CA PHE A 85 7.60 5.75 -3.74
C PHE A 85 7.66 6.57 -2.46
N PHE A 86 7.45 5.88 -1.34
CA PHE A 86 7.60 6.44 0.00
C PHE A 86 8.24 5.41 0.94
N ILE A 87 8.87 5.92 1.99
CA ILE A 87 9.35 5.12 3.13
C ILE A 87 8.48 5.48 4.32
N GLU A 88 8.08 4.48 5.10
CA GLU A 88 7.23 4.67 6.26
C GLU A 88 7.80 3.92 7.45
N ALA A 89 7.85 4.59 8.60
CA ALA A 89 8.14 4.01 9.89
C ALA A 89 6.86 3.94 10.72
N ASN A 90 6.63 2.81 11.37
CA ASN A 90 5.48 2.57 12.23
C ASN A 90 5.91 2.11 13.61
N TYR A 91 5.12 2.51 14.58
CA TYR A 91 5.14 1.99 15.95
C TYR A 91 3.71 1.69 16.37
N GLY A 92 3.44 0.48 16.81
CA GLY A 92 2.10 0.08 17.21
C GLY A 92 2.10 -0.86 18.40
N MET A 93 0.93 -0.97 19.04
CA MET A 93 0.75 -1.83 20.19
C MET A 93 -0.66 -2.41 20.23
N THR A 94 -0.73 -3.64 20.73
CA THR A 94 -1.98 -4.36 21.02
C THR A 94 -1.76 -5.25 22.24
N THR A 95 -2.83 -5.67 22.89
CA THR A 95 -2.79 -6.65 23.99
C THR A 95 -3.51 -7.90 23.53
N THR A 96 -2.87 -9.06 23.63
CA THR A 96 -3.42 -10.34 23.17
C THR A 96 -4.33 -11.00 24.19
N ASP A 97 -5.22 -11.86 23.70
CA ASP A 97 -6.11 -12.68 24.54
C ASP A 97 -5.44 -13.99 24.99
N LYS A 98 -6.10 -14.69 25.90
CA LYS A 98 -5.74 -16.07 26.29
C LYS A 98 -5.97 -17.02 25.12
N THR A 99 -5.00 -17.91 24.87
CA THR A 99 -5.13 -18.94 23.85
C THR A 99 -6.27 -19.92 24.14
N SER A 100 -6.70 -20.66 23.13
CA SER A 100 -7.69 -21.73 23.30
C SER A 100 -7.18 -22.81 24.25
N PHE A 101 -5.87 -23.08 24.26
CA PHE A 101 -5.24 -24.03 25.17
C PHE A 101 -5.35 -23.58 26.62
N GLU A 102 -5.04 -22.33 26.93
CA GLU A 102 -5.16 -21.77 28.28
C GLU A 102 -6.60 -21.81 28.81
N ARG A 103 -7.58 -21.52 27.94
CA ARG A 103 -9.01 -21.57 28.28
C ARG A 103 -9.51 -22.98 28.56
N LEU A 104 -8.99 -24.00 27.86
CA LEU A 104 -9.44 -25.39 27.99
C LEU A 104 -8.68 -26.16 29.07
N SER A 105 -7.40 -25.87 29.31
CA SER A 105 -6.56 -26.54 30.29
C SER A 105 -6.87 -26.20 31.75
N GLY A 106 -7.58 -25.09 31.98
CA GLY A 106 -8.13 -24.74 33.29
C GLY A 106 -7.09 -24.30 34.33
N GLY A 107 -5.87 -23.94 33.95
CA GLY A 107 -4.91 -23.48 34.95
C GLY A 107 -3.44 -23.29 34.50
N ALA A 108 -3.09 -23.68 33.30
CA ALA A 108 -1.74 -23.38 32.77
C ALA A 108 -1.79 -22.04 32.01
N GLU A 109 -1.29 -20.98 32.61
CA GLU A 109 -1.07 -19.72 31.93
C GLU A 109 0.24 -19.82 31.13
N LEU A 110 0.19 -19.60 29.80
CA LEU A 110 1.36 -19.60 28.91
C LEU A 110 2.12 -18.28 29.02
N LEU A 111 1.37 -17.18 29.13
CA LEU A 111 1.90 -15.82 29.23
C LEU A 111 1.35 -15.13 30.46
N SER A 112 2.19 -14.38 31.15
CA SER A 112 1.75 -13.44 32.20
C SER A 112 1.01 -12.25 31.57
N ASP A 113 0.28 -11.48 32.37
CA ASP A 113 -0.47 -10.32 31.87
C ASP A 113 0.43 -9.29 31.16
N SER A 114 1.70 -9.16 31.57
CA SER A 114 2.66 -8.24 30.93
C SER A 114 3.27 -8.79 29.63
N GLU A 115 3.34 -10.11 29.47
CA GLU A 115 3.85 -10.77 28.27
C GLU A 115 2.79 -10.85 27.15
N ARG A 116 1.53 -10.51 27.47
CA ARG A 116 0.44 -10.41 26.49
C ARG A 116 0.44 -9.12 25.71
N ASP A 117 1.19 -8.11 26.17
CA ASP A 117 1.35 -6.88 25.42
C ASP A 117 2.29 -7.14 24.25
N LEU A 118 1.78 -6.92 23.04
CA LEU A 118 2.52 -7.00 21.81
C LEU A 118 2.82 -5.59 21.31
N THR A 119 4.09 -5.28 21.17
CA THR A 119 4.57 -4.00 20.63
C THR A 119 5.43 -4.25 19.42
N TYR A 120 5.23 -3.48 18.36
CA TYR A 120 6.04 -3.60 17.16
C TYR A 120 6.52 -2.25 16.66
N TYR A 121 7.68 -2.27 16.00
CA TYR A 121 8.18 -1.16 15.19
C TYR A 121 8.73 -1.71 13.88
N ASN A 122 8.45 -1.02 12.78
CA ASN A 122 8.91 -1.44 11.48
C ASN A 122 9.19 -0.26 10.56
N ALA A 123 9.97 -0.52 9.53
CA ALA A 123 10.19 0.37 8.40
C ALA A 123 9.80 -0.36 7.11
N VAL A 124 8.96 0.27 6.31
CA VAL A 124 8.46 -0.30 5.05
C VAL A 124 8.70 0.66 3.89
N LEU A 125 8.96 0.09 2.72
CA LEU A 125 8.92 0.78 1.44
C LEU A 125 7.50 0.67 0.89
N GLY A 126 6.92 1.79 0.50
CA GLY A 126 5.60 1.86 -0.13
C GLY A 126 5.71 2.23 -1.61
N TYR A 127 4.80 1.67 -2.39
CA TYR A 127 4.64 1.96 -3.81
C TYR A 127 3.18 2.27 -4.15
N ASN A 128 2.92 3.48 -4.67
CA ASN A 128 1.61 3.88 -5.15
C ASN A 128 1.31 3.20 -6.49
N LEU A 129 0.44 2.18 -6.46
CA LEU A 129 0.15 1.32 -7.61
C LEU A 129 -0.87 1.97 -8.55
N PHE A 130 -1.95 2.54 -8.01
CA PHE A 130 -3.02 3.16 -8.77
C PHE A 130 -3.36 4.53 -8.17
N PRO A 131 -2.72 5.61 -8.66
CA PRO A 131 -3.20 6.96 -8.37
C PRO A 131 -4.53 7.21 -9.07
N GLY A 132 -5.45 7.90 -8.41
CA GLY A 132 -6.78 8.18 -8.91
C GLY A 132 -7.45 9.32 -8.18
N GLU A 133 -8.69 9.61 -8.55
CA GLU A 133 -9.53 10.62 -7.92
C GLU A 133 -10.83 9.98 -7.44
N VAL A 134 -11.28 10.35 -6.25
CA VAL A 134 -12.58 9.97 -5.70
C VAL A 134 -13.47 11.19 -5.61
N PHE A 135 -14.71 11.06 -6.08
CA PHE A 135 -15.70 12.13 -6.05
C PHE A 135 -16.67 11.92 -4.89
N LEU A 136 -16.70 12.84 -3.95
CA LEU A 136 -17.69 12.86 -2.89
C LEU A 136 -18.77 13.91 -3.21
N GLY A 137 -20.03 13.46 -3.39
CA GLY A 137 -21.17 14.34 -3.55
C GLY A 137 -21.20 15.20 -4.82
N GLY A 138 -20.60 14.75 -5.91
CA GLY A 138 -20.77 15.34 -7.25
C GLY A 138 -20.01 16.65 -7.54
N SER A 139 -19.34 17.27 -6.56
CA SER A 139 -18.63 18.53 -6.77
C SER A 139 -17.24 18.62 -6.15
N ARG A 140 -16.85 17.66 -5.30
CA ARG A 140 -15.52 17.63 -4.68
C ARG A 140 -14.74 16.42 -5.16
N ALA A 141 -13.69 16.67 -5.92
CA ALA A 141 -12.68 15.67 -6.25
C ALA A 141 -11.65 15.62 -5.12
N MET A 142 -11.25 14.42 -4.72
CA MET A 142 -10.20 14.16 -3.73
C MET A 142 -9.21 13.20 -4.35
N ASP A 143 -7.92 13.47 -4.17
CA ASP A 143 -6.89 12.55 -4.62
C ASP A 143 -6.95 11.24 -3.83
N SER A 144 -6.73 10.14 -4.50
CA SER A 144 -6.70 8.82 -3.89
C SER A 144 -5.61 7.95 -4.48
N SER A 145 -5.14 6.98 -3.73
CA SER A 145 -4.19 5.99 -4.24
C SER A 145 -4.31 4.66 -3.54
N LEU A 146 -4.27 3.59 -4.33
CA LEU A 146 -4.01 2.25 -3.82
C LEU A 146 -2.50 2.06 -3.80
N TYR A 147 -1.95 1.56 -2.69
CA TYR A 147 -0.51 1.33 -2.55
C TYR A 147 -0.21 -0.02 -1.93
N LEU A 148 1.00 -0.51 -2.19
CA LEU A 148 1.58 -1.70 -1.57
C LEU A 148 2.69 -1.27 -0.62
N VAL A 149 2.89 -2.04 0.44
CA VAL A 149 4.00 -1.86 1.38
C VAL A 149 4.72 -3.19 1.60
N ALA A 150 6.04 -3.13 1.73
CA ALA A 150 6.86 -4.26 2.10
C ALA A 150 8.05 -3.77 2.93
N GLY A 151 8.40 -4.48 3.98
CA GLY A 151 9.51 -4.09 4.84
C GLY A 151 9.78 -5.06 5.98
N ALA A 152 10.48 -4.56 6.97
CA ALA A 152 10.87 -5.36 8.12
C ALA A 152 10.93 -4.51 9.39
N GLY A 153 10.96 -5.18 10.51
CA GLY A 153 11.04 -4.56 11.83
C GLY A 153 11.29 -5.57 12.92
N SER A 154 10.82 -5.25 14.11
CA SER A 154 10.84 -6.13 15.27
C SER A 154 9.50 -6.08 15.97
N THR A 155 9.12 -7.20 16.54
CA THR A 155 7.94 -7.36 17.39
C THR A 155 8.40 -7.90 18.73
N ASP A 156 8.09 -7.18 19.80
CA ASP A 156 8.25 -7.63 21.19
C ASP A 156 6.94 -8.30 21.61
N PHE A 157 7.01 -9.60 21.85
CA PHE A 157 5.86 -10.42 22.26
C PHE A 157 6.32 -11.63 23.06
N GLY A 158 5.63 -11.91 24.17
CA GLY A 158 5.97 -13.03 25.05
C GLY A 158 7.27 -12.86 25.84
N GLY A 159 7.87 -11.65 25.81
CA GLY A 159 9.14 -11.31 26.45
C GLY A 159 10.37 -11.46 25.57
N ASP A 160 10.20 -11.78 24.29
CA ASP A 160 11.25 -11.88 23.30
C ASP A 160 11.03 -10.90 22.14
N ASP A 161 12.15 -10.41 21.59
CA ASP A 161 12.18 -9.52 20.42
C ASP A 161 12.37 -10.36 19.14
N GLU A 162 11.32 -10.44 18.32
CA GLU A 162 11.32 -11.25 17.10
C GLU A 162 11.48 -10.38 15.85
N PHE A 163 12.36 -10.84 14.93
CA PHE A 163 12.48 -10.21 13.63
C PHE A 163 11.19 -10.41 12.83
N THR A 164 10.60 -9.31 12.37
CA THR A 164 9.29 -9.31 11.71
C THR A 164 9.40 -8.81 10.28
N MET A 165 8.90 -9.58 9.31
CA MET A 165 8.64 -9.10 7.95
C MET A 165 7.22 -8.55 7.86
N VAL A 166 7.05 -7.45 7.10
CA VAL A 166 5.76 -6.78 6.94
C VAL A 166 5.44 -6.67 5.46
N PHE A 167 4.25 -7.15 5.09
CA PHE A 167 3.68 -6.98 3.76
C PHE A 167 2.26 -6.47 3.88
N GLY A 168 1.83 -5.63 2.94
CA GLY A 168 0.47 -5.14 3.00
C GLY A 168 0.08 -4.30 1.81
N PHE A 169 -1.15 -3.87 1.86
CA PHE A 169 -1.71 -2.90 0.93
C PHE A 169 -2.57 -1.89 1.69
N GLY A 170 -2.72 -0.72 1.09
CA GLY A 170 -3.54 0.33 1.66
C GLY A 170 -4.19 1.18 0.59
N TYR A 171 -5.25 1.84 1.01
CA TYR A 171 -5.95 2.84 0.22
C TYR A 171 -5.91 4.17 0.97
N ARG A 172 -5.44 5.22 0.29
CA ARG A 172 -5.31 6.57 0.82
C ARG A 172 -6.25 7.50 0.07
N VAL A 173 -6.91 8.40 0.81
CA VAL A 173 -7.73 9.48 0.27
C VAL A 173 -7.29 10.79 0.92
N LEU A 174 -7.08 11.83 0.11
CA LEU A 174 -6.70 13.17 0.54
C LEU A 174 -7.88 14.13 0.34
N PRO A 175 -8.67 14.41 1.38
CA PRO A 175 -9.74 15.39 1.31
C PRO A 175 -9.24 16.84 1.16
N THR A 176 -8.02 17.09 1.61
CA THR A 176 -7.28 18.35 1.49
C THR A 176 -5.82 18.07 1.20
N ASP A 177 -5.05 19.08 0.80
CA ASP A 177 -3.63 18.98 0.47
C ASP A 177 -2.79 18.44 1.65
N SER A 178 -3.21 18.70 2.89
CA SER A 178 -2.46 18.37 4.10
C SER A 178 -3.06 17.26 4.96
N LEU A 179 -4.24 16.73 4.62
CA LEU A 179 -4.91 15.71 5.43
C LEU A 179 -5.17 14.45 4.61
N ALA A 180 -4.76 13.30 5.12
CA ALA A 180 -5.05 12.01 4.48
C ALA A 180 -5.72 11.02 5.44
N PHE A 181 -6.66 10.25 4.89
CA PHE A 181 -7.24 9.06 5.50
C PHE A 181 -6.67 7.82 4.85
N HIS A 182 -6.36 6.83 5.65
CA HIS A 182 -5.81 5.57 5.22
C HIS A 182 -6.65 4.41 5.69
N LEU A 183 -6.84 3.44 4.83
CA LEU A 183 -7.31 2.09 5.18
C LEU A 183 -6.20 1.13 4.80
N ASN A 184 -5.65 0.36 5.74
CA ASN A 184 -4.57 -0.57 5.49
C ASN A 184 -4.93 -1.97 5.97
N VAL A 185 -4.40 -2.95 5.25
CA VAL A 185 -4.33 -4.34 5.71
C VAL A 185 -2.88 -4.78 5.57
N ARG A 186 -2.31 -5.31 6.64
CA ARG A 186 -0.91 -5.74 6.73
C ARG A 186 -0.82 -7.11 7.35
N ASP A 187 0.18 -7.86 6.95
CA ASP A 187 0.59 -9.11 7.55
C ASP A 187 1.97 -8.91 8.19
N HIS A 188 2.05 -9.13 9.50
CA HIS A 188 3.29 -9.13 10.27
C HIS A 188 3.71 -10.56 10.51
N ILE A 189 4.79 -10.97 9.83
CA ILE A 189 5.26 -12.35 9.81
C ILE A 189 6.53 -12.44 10.64
N PHE A 190 6.50 -13.24 11.71
CA PHE A 190 7.67 -13.54 12.52
C PHE A 190 7.71 -15.02 12.93
N GLU A 191 8.86 -15.49 13.35
CA GLU A 191 9.06 -16.83 13.88
C GLU A 191 9.14 -16.73 15.40
N SER A 192 8.47 -17.66 16.12
CA SER A 192 8.54 -17.74 17.56
C SER A 192 8.39 -19.18 18.06
N ASP A 193 8.98 -19.50 19.19
CA ASP A 193 8.93 -20.80 19.85
C ASP A 193 8.01 -20.84 21.08
N LEU A 194 7.18 -19.82 21.27
CA LEU A 194 6.27 -19.67 22.41
C LEU A 194 5.38 -20.88 22.68
N LEU A 195 5.00 -21.63 21.65
CA LEU A 195 4.21 -22.87 21.78
C LEU A 195 5.07 -24.14 21.80
N GLY A 196 6.40 -24.01 21.95
CA GLY A 196 7.33 -25.11 22.14
C GLY A 196 7.88 -25.72 20.86
N GLN A 197 7.60 -25.12 19.70
CA GLN A 197 8.21 -25.40 18.40
C GLN A 197 8.42 -24.09 17.67
N ASP A 198 9.48 -24.01 16.86
CA ASP A 198 9.70 -22.87 15.98
C ASP A 198 8.64 -22.88 14.86
N ASP A 199 7.65 -22.01 14.98
CA ASP A 199 6.59 -21.85 13.98
C ASP A 199 6.57 -20.41 13.44
N THR A 200 6.13 -20.28 12.18
CA THR A 200 5.95 -18.97 11.54
C THR A 200 4.53 -18.46 11.83
N TYR A 201 4.42 -17.29 12.45
CA TYR A 201 3.16 -16.67 12.79
C TYR A 201 2.78 -15.58 11.79
N HIS A 202 1.51 -15.61 11.36
CA HIS A 202 0.89 -14.60 10.51
C HIS A 202 -0.07 -13.73 11.32
N ASN A 203 0.25 -12.46 11.46
CA ASN A 203 -0.54 -11.54 12.27
C ASN A 203 -1.15 -10.46 11.39
N ILE A 204 -2.44 -10.64 11.10
CA ILE A 204 -3.17 -9.77 10.17
C ILE A 204 -3.69 -8.54 10.91
N GLU A 205 -3.25 -7.38 10.46
CA GLU A 205 -3.65 -6.08 10.96
C GLU A 205 -4.56 -5.37 9.95
N ALA A 206 -5.71 -4.83 10.41
CA ALA A 206 -6.59 -3.97 9.62
C ALA A 206 -6.80 -2.66 10.37
N ILE A 207 -6.32 -1.55 9.82
CA ILE A 207 -6.25 -0.24 10.49
C ILE A 207 -6.83 0.89 9.64
N LEU A 208 -7.38 1.88 10.35
CA LEU A 208 -7.72 3.19 9.84
C LEU A 208 -6.72 4.20 10.39
N GLY A 209 -6.11 4.97 9.49
CA GLY A 209 -5.15 6.01 9.82
C GLY A 209 -5.64 7.41 9.45
N LEU A 210 -5.16 8.37 10.22
CA LEU A 210 -5.32 9.80 9.95
C LEU A 210 -3.94 10.45 10.03
N THR A 211 -3.56 11.13 8.96
CA THR A 211 -2.22 11.72 8.84
C THR A 211 -2.26 13.14 8.30
N PHE A 212 -1.20 13.89 8.59
CA PHE A 212 -0.98 15.23 8.11
C PHE A 212 0.32 15.29 7.33
N PHE A 213 0.26 15.94 6.16
CA PHE A 213 1.41 16.28 5.32
C PHE A 213 1.99 17.64 5.72
N PHE A 214 3.32 17.75 5.71
CA PHE A 214 4.06 19.00 6.04
C PHE A 214 5.45 19.01 5.43
#